data_39fe32e454f82302c9b4fa35ee42c6fc
#
_entry.id   39fe32e454f82302c9b4fa35ee42c6fc
#
_cell.length_a   1.000
_cell.length_b   1.000
_cell.length_c   1.000
_cell.angle_alpha   90.00
_cell.angle_beta   90.00
_cell.angle_gamma   90.00
#
_symmetry.space_group_name_H-M   'P 1'
#
loop_
_entity.id
_entity.type
_entity.pdbx_description
1 polymer ?
#
loop_
_entity_poly.entity_id
_entity_poly.type
_entity_poly.pdbx_seq_one_letter_code
_entity_poly.pdbx_strand_id
1 'polypeptide(L)'
;RDIPVSGAGAGASELDALLGPADLVIDALLGIGMQRPIEDSDPIGVTLDRLRTARSGFQPPKLVAVDVPTGMDADSGTMDPRTVTPDITVTFGLPKVGMYQAPASGHLGKVQVIDIGIPKAAMEAVGLELLTSRWVRSHLPTRPEDGNKGTFGKVLVVGGSRRFIGAPQLAAT
;
A
#
# COMPACT_ATOMS: atom_id res chain seq x y z
N ARG A 1 -19.62 19.07 -7.83
CA ARG A 1 -20.83 19.37 -7.02
C ARG A 1 -20.62 18.68 -5.69
N ASP A 2 -20.44 19.45 -4.62
CA ASP A 2 -20.25 18.92 -3.27
C ASP A 2 -21.54 18.26 -2.81
N ILE A 3 -21.50 16.99 -2.49
CA ILE A 3 -22.60 16.27 -1.87
C ILE A 3 -22.34 16.27 -0.37
N PRO A 4 -23.15 16.95 0.44
CA PRO A 4 -22.99 16.88 1.88
C PRO A 4 -23.37 15.48 2.35
N VAL A 5 -22.40 14.69 2.75
CA VAL A 5 -22.61 13.38 3.38
C VAL A 5 -22.97 13.63 4.85
N SER A 6 -24.18 14.08 5.10
CA SER A 6 -24.70 14.24 6.45
C SER A 6 -25.71 13.13 6.74
N GLY A 7 -25.31 12.17 7.61
CA GLY A 7 -26.23 11.22 8.25
C GLY A 7 -27.07 10.34 7.30
N ALA A 8 -27.60 9.25 7.80
CA ALA A 8 -28.27 8.14 7.13
C ALA A 8 -29.56 8.45 6.31
N GLY A 9 -29.62 9.59 5.61
CA GLY A 9 -30.81 10.03 4.87
C GLY A 9 -30.55 10.31 3.39
N ALA A 10 -30.93 11.49 2.91
CA ALA A 10 -30.88 11.90 1.50
C ALA A 10 -29.49 11.86 0.85
N GLY A 11 -28.41 12.17 1.61
CA GLY A 11 -27.05 12.14 1.09
C GLY A 11 -26.54 10.73 0.73
N ALA A 12 -27.00 9.71 1.46
CA ALA A 12 -26.60 8.32 1.16
C ALA A 12 -27.22 7.82 -0.15
N SER A 13 -28.48 8.16 -0.45
CA SER A 13 -29.15 7.81 -1.71
C SER A 13 -28.53 8.55 -2.91
N GLU A 14 -28.08 9.79 -2.72
CA GLU A 14 -27.41 10.57 -3.76
C GLU A 14 -26.03 9.99 -4.08
N LEU A 15 -25.27 9.57 -3.06
CA LEU A 15 -23.99 8.88 -3.25
C LEU A 15 -24.15 7.55 -4.01
N ASP A 16 -25.17 6.74 -3.64
CA ASP A 16 -25.45 5.48 -4.34
C ASP A 16 -25.81 5.72 -5.83
N ALA A 17 -26.56 6.78 -6.11
CA ALA A 17 -26.89 7.16 -7.49
C ALA A 17 -25.69 7.59 -8.31
N LEU A 18 -24.62 8.06 -7.68
CA LEU A 18 -23.34 8.39 -8.34
C LEU A 18 -22.40 7.18 -8.45
N LEU A 19 -22.34 6.34 -7.42
CA LEU A 19 -21.49 5.17 -7.41
C LEU A 19 -21.97 4.09 -8.39
N GLY A 20 -23.28 3.96 -8.59
CA GLY A 20 -23.88 2.94 -9.45
C GLY A 20 -23.39 2.97 -10.90
N PRO A 21 -23.42 4.12 -11.59
CA PRO A 21 -22.93 4.27 -12.96
C PRO A 21 -21.45 4.63 -13.08
N ALA A 22 -20.70 4.71 -11.98
CA ALA A 22 -19.32 5.14 -12.02
C ALA A 22 -18.40 4.06 -12.60
N ASP A 23 -17.55 4.42 -13.54
CA ASP A 23 -16.44 3.57 -14.02
C ASP A 23 -15.20 3.67 -13.11
N LEU A 24 -15.02 4.84 -12.48
CA LEU A 24 -13.87 5.16 -11.66
C LEU A 24 -14.31 5.96 -10.42
N VAL A 25 -13.78 5.56 -9.27
CA VAL A 25 -13.88 6.29 -8.01
C VAL A 25 -12.48 6.64 -7.53
N ILE A 26 -12.33 7.85 -7.01
CA ILE A 26 -11.07 8.31 -6.40
C ILE A 26 -11.30 8.47 -4.90
N ASP A 27 -10.60 7.68 -4.10
CA ASP A 27 -10.55 7.79 -2.65
C ASP A 27 -9.49 8.83 -2.25
N ALA A 28 -9.94 9.99 -1.83
CA ALA A 28 -9.11 11.08 -1.33
C ALA A 28 -9.71 11.65 -0.03
N LEU A 29 -10.37 10.81 0.77
CA LEU A 29 -11.08 11.25 1.98
C LEU A 29 -10.13 11.52 3.13
N LEU A 30 -9.24 10.58 3.45
CA LEU A 30 -8.22 10.70 4.49
C LEU A 30 -6.86 10.28 3.95
N GLY A 31 -5.82 11.03 4.33
CA GLY A 31 -4.43 10.69 4.07
C GLY A 31 -3.72 10.19 5.32
N ILE A 32 -2.43 10.54 5.48
CA ILE A 32 -1.54 10.07 6.54
C ILE A 32 -1.90 10.54 7.97
N GLY A 33 -2.90 11.41 8.13
CA GLY A 33 -3.25 12.01 9.42
C GLY A 33 -4.26 11.24 10.26
N MET A 34 -4.61 10.00 9.90
CA MET A 34 -5.60 9.22 10.64
C MET A 34 -4.99 8.68 11.95
N GLN A 35 -5.52 9.13 13.08
CA GLN A 35 -5.05 8.75 14.42
C GLN A 35 -6.12 8.03 15.26
N ARG A 36 -7.31 7.80 14.71
CA ARG A 36 -8.42 7.15 15.41
C ARG A 36 -9.19 6.21 14.48
N PRO A 37 -9.81 5.15 15.02
CA PRO A 37 -10.74 4.31 14.25
C PRO A 37 -11.88 5.13 13.64
N ILE A 38 -12.41 4.69 12.51
CA ILE A 38 -13.57 5.27 11.86
C ILE A 38 -14.85 4.75 12.57
N GLU A 39 -15.61 5.64 13.19
CA GLU A 39 -16.81 5.28 13.93
C GLU A 39 -18.01 5.01 12.99
N ASP A 40 -19.02 4.27 13.49
CA ASP A 40 -20.22 3.93 12.71
C ASP A 40 -21.03 5.15 12.27
N SER A 41 -21.05 6.19 13.09
CA SER A 41 -21.74 7.46 12.82
C SER A 41 -20.90 8.45 11.99
N ASP A 42 -19.64 8.13 11.71
CA ASP A 42 -18.76 9.00 10.94
C ASP A 42 -19.21 9.02 9.46
N PRO A 43 -19.42 10.18 8.86
CA PRO A 43 -19.74 10.30 7.43
C PRO A 43 -18.75 9.56 6.53
N ILE A 44 -17.48 9.49 6.92
CA ILE A 44 -16.46 8.73 6.21
C ILE A 44 -16.77 7.23 6.28
N GLY A 45 -17.15 6.71 7.45
CA GLY A 45 -17.55 5.31 7.62
C GLY A 45 -18.72 4.93 6.71
N VAL A 46 -19.75 5.77 6.70
CA VAL A 46 -20.92 5.61 5.81
C VAL A 46 -20.49 5.60 4.35
N THR A 47 -19.60 6.51 3.94
CA THR A 47 -19.09 6.59 2.57
C THR A 47 -18.32 5.32 2.17
N LEU A 48 -17.44 4.82 3.03
CA LEU A 48 -16.66 3.59 2.77
C LEU A 48 -17.57 2.36 2.69
N ASP A 49 -18.61 2.26 3.51
CA ASP A 49 -19.57 1.16 3.46
C ASP A 49 -20.38 1.17 2.15
N ARG A 50 -20.78 2.35 1.65
CA ARG A 50 -21.42 2.51 0.34
C ARG A 50 -20.47 2.16 -0.81
N LEU A 51 -19.25 2.63 -0.74
CA LEU A 51 -18.21 2.29 -1.72
C LEU A 51 -17.93 0.77 -1.75
N ARG A 52 -17.85 0.13 -0.58
CA ARG A 52 -17.70 -1.32 -0.48
C ARG A 52 -18.88 -2.05 -1.13
N THR A 53 -20.10 -1.59 -0.91
CA THR A 53 -21.31 -2.15 -1.53
C THR A 53 -21.26 -2.02 -3.04
N ALA A 54 -20.91 -0.86 -3.59
CA ALA A 54 -20.75 -0.63 -5.03
C ALA A 54 -19.65 -1.52 -5.63
N ARG A 55 -18.56 -1.70 -4.92
CA ARG A 55 -17.43 -2.55 -5.34
C ARG A 55 -17.74 -4.06 -5.28
N SER A 56 -18.79 -4.46 -4.59
CA SER A 56 -19.28 -5.85 -4.55
C SER A 56 -20.31 -6.15 -5.64
N GLY A 57 -20.70 -5.17 -6.45
CA GLY A 57 -21.69 -5.30 -7.51
C GLY A 57 -21.17 -6.06 -8.75
N PHE A 58 -22.04 -6.23 -9.75
CA PHE A 58 -21.75 -6.95 -11.00
C PHE A 58 -20.72 -6.21 -11.88
N GLN A 59 -20.76 -4.87 -11.89
CA GLN A 59 -19.81 -4.01 -12.60
C GLN A 59 -19.18 -3.03 -11.59
N PRO A 60 -18.19 -3.49 -10.80
CA PRO A 60 -17.59 -2.65 -9.79
C PRO A 60 -16.78 -1.51 -10.41
N PRO A 61 -16.93 -0.27 -9.93
CA PRO A 61 -16.07 0.82 -10.36
C PRO A 61 -14.60 0.53 -10.04
N LYS A 62 -13.67 0.99 -10.86
CA LYS A 62 -12.26 1.03 -10.49
C LYS A 62 -12.06 1.99 -9.33
N LEU A 63 -11.18 1.63 -8.39
CA LEU A 63 -10.87 2.46 -7.24
C LEU A 63 -9.40 2.86 -7.24
N VAL A 64 -9.15 4.16 -7.19
CA VAL A 64 -7.81 4.73 -7.03
C VAL A 64 -7.74 5.43 -5.68
N ALA A 65 -6.81 5.01 -4.83
CA ALA A 65 -6.53 5.70 -3.58
C ALA A 65 -5.42 6.75 -3.76
N VAL A 66 -5.64 7.92 -3.19
CA VAL A 66 -4.71 9.05 -3.22
C VAL A 66 -3.88 9.04 -1.94
N ASP A 67 -2.60 8.95 -2.10
CA ASP A 67 -1.54 8.85 -1.10
C ASP A 67 -1.57 7.54 -0.30
N VAL A 68 -2.61 7.29 0.45
CA VAL A 68 -2.91 6.02 1.14
C VAL A 68 -4.42 5.72 1.05
N PRO A 69 -4.85 4.47 1.05
CA PRO A 69 -6.27 4.15 1.17
C PRO A 69 -6.84 4.71 2.47
N THR A 70 -8.03 5.30 2.41
CA THR A 70 -8.71 5.82 3.61
C THR A 70 -8.89 4.71 4.64
N GLY A 71 -8.42 4.96 5.86
CA GLY A 71 -8.43 3.99 6.95
C GLY A 71 -7.11 3.22 7.14
N MET A 72 -6.08 3.48 6.34
CA MET A 72 -4.75 2.92 6.52
C MET A 72 -3.87 3.84 7.36
N ASP A 73 -3.18 3.29 8.35
CA ASP A 73 -2.10 3.98 9.06
C ASP A 73 -0.79 3.87 8.26
N ALA A 74 -0.21 5.01 7.91
CA ALA A 74 0.93 5.11 7.02
C ALA A 74 2.24 4.60 7.63
N ASP A 75 2.35 4.56 8.95
CA ASP A 75 3.57 4.14 9.66
C ASP A 75 3.53 2.65 10.00
N SER A 76 2.42 2.18 10.59
CA SER A 76 2.30 0.81 11.07
C SER A 76 1.71 -0.18 10.05
N GLY A 77 1.00 0.32 9.03
CA GLY A 77 0.26 -0.53 8.09
C GLY A 77 -1.00 -1.16 8.68
N THR A 78 -1.45 -0.72 9.85
CA THR A 78 -2.76 -1.13 10.38
C THR A 78 -3.86 -0.55 9.49
N MET A 79 -4.96 -1.28 9.38
CA MET A 79 -6.08 -0.89 8.52
C MET A 79 -7.38 -0.90 9.31
N ASP A 80 -8.17 0.14 9.14
CA ASP A 80 -9.54 0.14 9.64
C ASP A 80 -10.35 -0.96 8.92
N PRO A 81 -11.24 -1.69 9.62
CA PRO A 81 -12.07 -2.72 9.00
C PRO A 81 -12.96 -2.21 7.85
N ARG A 82 -13.21 -0.91 7.77
CA ARG A 82 -13.97 -0.25 6.70
C ARG A 82 -13.12 0.11 5.49
N THR A 83 -11.80 0.08 5.58
CA THR A 83 -10.93 0.39 4.44
C THR A 83 -11.30 -0.46 3.24
N VAL A 84 -11.46 0.17 2.10
CA VAL A 84 -11.78 -0.49 0.84
C VAL A 84 -10.49 -0.67 0.04
N THR A 85 -10.17 -1.91 -0.30
CA THR A 85 -8.96 -2.22 -1.10
C THR A 85 -9.07 -1.58 -2.49
N PRO A 86 -8.16 -0.66 -2.87
CA PRO A 86 -8.15 -0.04 -4.18
C PRO A 86 -7.56 -0.98 -5.25
N ASP A 87 -7.80 -0.66 -6.53
CA ASP A 87 -7.07 -1.27 -7.65
C ASP A 87 -5.66 -0.67 -7.77
N ILE A 88 -5.53 0.63 -7.46
CA ILE A 88 -4.27 1.36 -7.54
C ILE A 88 -4.19 2.31 -6.34
N THR A 89 -3.02 2.37 -5.71
CA THR A 89 -2.67 3.42 -4.75
C THR A 89 -1.62 4.32 -5.37
N VAL A 90 -1.93 5.60 -5.53
CA VAL A 90 -1.01 6.63 -6.04
C VAL A 90 -0.46 7.39 -4.84
N THR A 91 0.77 7.10 -4.45
CA THR A 91 1.43 7.74 -3.30
C THR A 91 2.44 8.78 -3.73
N PHE A 92 2.65 9.81 -2.92
CA PHE A 92 3.43 10.98 -3.26
C PHE A 92 4.84 10.96 -2.65
N GLY A 93 5.81 11.36 -3.44
CA GLY A 93 7.22 11.51 -3.07
C GLY A 93 7.89 10.20 -2.74
N LEU A 94 7.62 9.66 -1.56
CA LEU A 94 8.13 8.36 -1.10
C LEU A 94 6.98 7.43 -0.72
N PRO A 95 7.13 6.12 -0.89
CA PRO A 95 6.18 5.16 -0.36
C PRO A 95 6.21 5.19 1.17
N LYS A 96 5.08 4.94 1.81
CA LYS A 96 4.97 4.95 3.27
C LYS A 96 5.44 3.60 3.83
N VAL A 97 6.06 3.60 5.00
CA VAL A 97 6.57 2.39 5.65
C VAL A 97 5.46 1.36 5.86
N GLY A 98 4.29 1.80 6.33
CA GLY A 98 3.13 0.95 6.55
C GLY A 98 2.63 0.22 5.30
N MET A 99 2.88 0.74 4.09
CA MET A 99 2.50 0.06 2.85
C MET A 99 3.18 -1.31 2.67
N TYR A 100 4.31 -1.52 3.31
CA TYR A 100 5.09 -2.77 3.22
C TYR A 100 4.95 -3.64 4.47
N GLN A 101 4.07 -3.27 5.38
CA GLN A 101 3.75 -4.05 6.57
C GLN A 101 2.38 -4.73 6.43
N ALA A 102 2.21 -5.88 7.06
CA ALA A 102 0.90 -6.55 7.13
C ALA A 102 0.01 -5.83 8.18
N PRO A 103 -1.29 -5.68 7.91
CA PRO A 103 -2.03 -6.24 6.77
C PRO A 103 -2.00 -5.39 5.49
N ALA A 104 -1.58 -4.12 5.53
CA ALA A 104 -1.69 -3.17 4.42
C ALA A 104 -1.04 -3.69 3.12
N SER A 105 0.12 -4.36 3.19
CA SER A 105 0.85 -4.85 2.00
C SER A 105 0.04 -5.75 1.06
N GLY A 106 -1.03 -6.37 1.55
CA GLY A 106 -1.97 -7.16 0.74
C GLY A 106 -3.19 -6.39 0.23
N HIS A 107 -3.35 -5.11 0.59
CA HIS A 107 -4.61 -4.36 0.41
C HIS A 107 -4.43 -2.99 -0.27
N LEU A 108 -3.37 -2.80 -1.04
CA LEU A 108 -3.07 -1.53 -1.70
C LEU A 108 -3.31 -1.54 -3.22
N GLY A 109 -3.65 -2.69 -3.78
CA GLY A 109 -3.60 -2.85 -5.23
C GLY A 109 -2.20 -2.56 -5.79
N LYS A 110 -2.12 -1.96 -6.97
CA LYS A 110 -0.85 -1.57 -7.57
C LYS A 110 -0.37 -0.24 -7.00
N VAL A 111 0.71 -0.24 -6.23
CA VAL A 111 1.30 1.01 -5.72
C VAL A 111 2.10 1.72 -6.82
N GLN A 112 1.82 3.01 -7.00
CA GLN A 112 2.55 3.92 -7.89
C GLN A 112 3.05 5.12 -7.08
N VAL A 113 4.36 5.35 -7.13
CA VAL A 113 4.98 6.51 -6.49
C VAL A 113 5.11 7.63 -7.51
N ILE A 114 4.56 8.80 -7.18
CA ILE A 114 4.63 10.01 -8.01
C ILE A 114 5.60 10.99 -7.39
N ASP A 115 6.57 11.44 -8.18
CA ASP A 115 7.48 12.51 -7.77
C ASP A 115 6.72 13.84 -7.70
N ILE A 116 6.79 14.48 -6.55
CA ILE A 116 6.17 15.80 -6.29
C ILE A 116 7.22 16.88 -6.05
N GLY A 117 8.47 16.65 -6.44
CA GLY A 117 9.56 17.61 -6.32
C GLY A 117 10.16 17.72 -4.93
N ILE A 118 10.12 16.65 -4.11
CA ILE A 118 10.80 16.64 -2.81
C ILE A 118 12.31 16.73 -3.04
N PRO A 119 13.01 17.69 -2.40
CA PRO A 119 14.46 17.82 -2.53
C PRO A 119 15.19 16.53 -2.17
N LYS A 120 16.18 16.12 -2.99
CA LYS A 120 16.94 14.90 -2.80
C LYS A 120 17.54 14.78 -1.40
N ALA A 121 18.07 15.87 -0.87
CA ALA A 121 18.64 15.92 0.47
C ALA A 121 17.62 15.56 1.58
N ALA A 122 16.34 15.92 1.40
CA ALA A 122 15.28 15.56 2.34
C ALA A 122 14.93 14.07 2.24
N MET A 123 14.96 13.48 1.04
CA MET A 123 14.73 12.06 0.84
C MET A 123 15.88 11.21 1.40
N GLU A 124 17.12 11.63 1.22
CA GLU A 124 18.31 10.96 1.76
C GLU A 124 18.35 10.94 3.30
N ALA A 125 17.73 11.92 3.94
CA ALA A 125 17.66 11.99 5.40
C ALA A 125 16.72 10.94 6.03
N VAL A 126 15.86 10.28 5.25
CA VAL A 126 14.91 9.27 5.76
C VAL A 126 15.60 8.02 6.33
N GLY A 127 16.78 7.65 5.81
CA GLY A 127 17.59 6.55 6.34
C GLY A 127 16.96 5.15 6.18
N LEU A 128 15.86 5.02 5.41
CA LEU A 128 15.20 3.76 5.08
C LEU A 128 15.21 3.56 3.57
N GLU A 129 15.51 2.36 3.12
CA GLU A 129 15.49 2.01 1.70
C GLU A 129 14.55 0.83 1.42
N LEU A 130 13.76 0.95 0.37
CA LEU A 130 12.98 -0.15 -0.15
C LEU A 130 13.84 -1.04 -1.03
N LEU A 131 13.98 -2.32 -0.67
CA LEU A 131 14.68 -3.31 -1.50
C LEU A 131 13.86 -3.63 -2.76
N THR A 132 14.18 -2.94 -3.84
CA THR A 132 13.58 -3.20 -5.16
C THR A 132 14.47 -4.11 -5.98
N SER A 133 13.91 -4.75 -7.03
CA SER A 133 14.71 -5.52 -8.00
C SER A 133 15.82 -4.66 -8.64
N ARG A 134 15.58 -3.35 -8.84
CA ARG A 134 16.57 -2.42 -9.36
C ARG A 134 17.70 -2.22 -8.35
N TRP A 135 17.36 -1.98 -7.08
CA TRP A 135 18.33 -1.82 -6.00
C TRP A 135 19.21 -3.06 -5.87
N VAL A 136 18.60 -4.25 -5.81
CA VAL A 136 19.34 -5.52 -5.74
C VAL A 136 20.30 -5.66 -6.93
N ARG A 137 19.83 -5.43 -8.16
CA ARG A 137 20.69 -5.52 -9.36
C ARG A 137 21.86 -4.57 -9.33
N SER A 138 21.69 -3.35 -8.80
CA SER A 138 22.80 -2.37 -8.73
C SER A 138 23.84 -2.71 -7.65
N HIS A 139 23.49 -3.57 -6.68
CA HIS A 139 24.39 -3.99 -5.60
C HIS A 139 24.96 -5.40 -5.80
N LEU A 140 24.46 -6.13 -6.79
CA LEU A 140 25.06 -7.41 -7.15
C LEU A 140 26.39 -7.19 -7.90
N PRO A 141 27.46 -7.92 -7.54
CA PRO A 141 28.70 -7.83 -8.26
C PRO A 141 28.54 -8.28 -9.73
N THR A 142 29.21 -7.58 -10.63
CA THR A 142 29.25 -7.98 -12.04
C THR A 142 29.91 -9.34 -12.16
N ARG A 143 29.31 -10.26 -12.91
CA ARG A 143 29.86 -11.59 -13.14
C ARG A 143 30.81 -11.53 -14.32
N PRO A 144 32.12 -11.70 -14.13
CA PRO A 144 33.08 -11.75 -15.25
C PRO A 144 32.89 -13.03 -16.06
N GLU A 145 33.07 -12.95 -17.38
CA GLU A 145 32.86 -14.08 -18.29
C GLU A 145 33.83 -15.24 -18.02
N ASP A 146 35.03 -14.93 -17.54
CA ASP A 146 36.10 -15.87 -17.19
C ASP A 146 36.12 -16.30 -15.72
N GLY A 147 35.05 -15.92 -14.98
CA GLY A 147 34.93 -16.21 -13.55
C GLY A 147 34.84 -17.70 -13.25
N ASN A 148 35.66 -18.17 -12.30
CA ASN A 148 35.63 -19.53 -11.77
C ASN A 148 35.04 -19.56 -10.36
N LYS A 149 34.87 -20.77 -9.78
CA LYS A 149 34.27 -20.94 -8.43
C LYS A 149 34.97 -20.17 -7.30
N GLY A 150 36.26 -19.81 -7.47
CA GLY A 150 37.01 -19.01 -6.51
C GLY A 150 36.77 -17.51 -6.63
N THR A 151 36.37 -17.04 -7.82
CA THR A 151 36.12 -15.61 -8.11
C THR A 151 34.96 -15.02 -7.32
N PHE A 152 33.93 -15.83 -7.01
CA PHE A 152 32.70 -15.38 -6.39
C PHE A 152 32.67 -15.48 -4.86
N GLY A 153 33.79 -15.91 -4.27
CA GLY A 153 33.92 -16.00 -2.81
C GLY A 153 33.15 -17.18 -2.20
N LYS A 154 32.92 -17.07 -0.90
CA LYS A 154 32.19 -18.07 -0.11
C LYS A 154 31.08 -17.38 0.66
N VAL A 155 29.92 -18.00 0.70
CA VAL A 155 28.77 -17.53 1.49
C VAL A 155 28.66 -18.38 2.75
N LEU A 156 28.56 -17.72 3.90
CA LEU A 156 28.24 -18.37 5.16
C LEU A 156 26.80 -18.06 5.51
N VAL A 157 25.95 -19.07 5.62
CA VAL A 157 24.57 -18.93 6.08
C VAL A 157 24.50 -19.28 7.55
N VAL A 158 24.11 -18.30 8.39
CA VAL A 158 23.91 -18.48 9.84
C VAL A 158 22.42 -18.26 10.13
N GLY A 159 21.75 -19.32 10.61
CA GLY A 159 20.32 -19.23 10.87
C GLY A 159 19.74 -20.53 11.42
N GLY A 160 18.44 -20.53 11.63
CA GLY A 160 17.72 -21.68 12.17
C GLY A 160 17.81 -21.84 13.68
N SER A 161 17.23 -22.91 14.16
CA SER A 161 17.30 -23.35 15.55
C SER A 161 17.27 -24.87 15.60
N ARG A 162 17.41 -25.44 16.81
CA ARG A 162 17.36 -26.92 16.99
C ARG A 162 16.13 -27.61 16.36
N ARG A 163 15.03 -26.89 16.22
CA ARG A 163 13.76 -27.39 15.65
C ARG A 163 13.46 -26.85 14.26
N PHE A 164 14.17 -25.83 13.80
CA PHE A 164 13.91 -25.16 12.52
C PHE A 164 15.20 -25.07 11.69
N ILE A 165 15.60 -26.17 11.09
CA ILE A 165 16.83 -26.31 10.30
C ILE A 165 16.60 -26.14 8.78
N GLY A 166 15.34 -26.22 8.33
CA GLY A 166 15.02 -26.23 6.89
C GLY A 166 15.29 -24.91 6.19
N ALA A 167 15.00 -23.77 6.82
CA ALA A 167 15.20 -22.46 6.20
C ALA A 167 16.68 -22.16 5.85
N PRO A 168 17.66 -22.36 6.77
CA PRO A 168 19.06 -22.17 6.40
C PRO A 168 19.58 -23.19 5.37
N GLN A 169 19.05 -24.42 5.36
CA GLN A 169 19.38 -25.39 4.32
C GLN A 169 18.91 -24.93 2.95
N LEU A 170 17.66 -24.43 2.82
CA LEU A 170 17.12 -23.89 1.57
C LEU A 170 17.88 -22.64 1.12
N ALA A 171 18.35 -21.81 2.03
CA ALA A 171 19.14 -20.63 1.70
C ALA A 171 20.57 -20.96 1.24
N ALA A 172 21.09 -22.14 1.58
CA ALA A 172 22.46 -22.58 1.24
C ALA A 172 22.52 -23.44 -0.04
N THR A 173 21.37 -23.82 -0.63
CA THR A 173 21.27 -24.56 -1.88
C THR A 173 21.06 -23.64 -3.06
#